data_212799bce2f7ec9394ab889803a42a38
#
_entry.id   212799bce2f7ec9394ab889803a42a38
#
_cell.length_a   1.000
_cell.length_b   1.000
_cell.length_c   1.000
_cell.angle_alpha   90.00
_cell.angle_beta   90.00
_cell.angle_gamma   90.00
#
_symmetry.space_group_name_H-M   'P 1'
#
loop_
_entity.id
_entity.type
_entity.pdbx_description
1 polymer ?
#
loop_
_entity_poly.entity_id
_entity_poly.type
_entity_poly.pdbx_seq_one_letter_code
_entity_poly.pdbx_strand_id
1 'polypeptide(L)'
;LEKATEVYRELKQDNDIITAERDSLRAIVEKMSAPSERAETTYLNVIGGLVELMLSQSPGGKAHSIFNSQGAIIAALLGYYEGKPGIAARTLEEKFAAGKRSLKSS
;
A
#
# COMPACT_ATOMS: atom_id res chain seq x y z
N LEU A 1 12.49 -49.49 25.11
CA LEU A 1 12.16 -49.39 23.70
C LEU A 1 10.80 -48.72 23.48
N GLU A 2 9.77 -49.11 24.24
CA GLU A 2 8.42 -48.52 24.14
C GLU A 2 8.42 -47.02 24.53
N LYS A 3 9.15 -46.64 25.58
CA LYS A 3 9.22 -45.26 26.05
C LYS A 3 9.88 -44.35 25.02
N ALA A 4 10.93 -44.81 24.33
CA ALA A 4 11.59 -44.03 23.31
C ALA A 4 10.69 -43.77 22.09
N THR A 5 9.84 -44.74 21.72
CA THR A 5 8.90 -44.60 20.62
C THR A 5 7.77 -43.62 20.95
N GLU A 6 7.27 -43.62 22.18
CA GLU A 6 6.23 -42.68 22.61
C GLU A 6 6.75 -41.23 22.63
N VAL A 7 7.94 -41.01 23.17
CA VAL A 7 8.58 -39.67 23.17
C VAL A 7 8.78 -39.16 21.76
N TYR A 8 9.21 -39.98 20.84
CA TYR A 8 9.42 -39.60 19.44
C TYR A 8 8.09 -39.19 18.76
N ARG A 9 6.99 -39.92 19.01
CA ARG A 9 5.67 -39.58 18.48
C ARG A 9 5.15 -38.26 19.01
N GLU A 10 5.32 -37.96 20.30
CA GLU A 10 4.91 -36.69 20.92
C GLU A 10 5.67 -35.53 20.33
N LEU A 11 6.99 -35.64 20.18
CA LEU A 11 7.81 -34.60 19.57
C LEU A 11 7.43 -34.34 18.14
N LYS A 12 7.12 -35.35 17.36
CA LYS A 12 6.68 -35.21 15.97
C LYS A 12 5.34 -34.49 15.86
N GLN A 13 4.36 -34.81 16.72
CA GLN A 13 3.08 -34.15 16.75
C GLN A 13 3.20 -32.67 17.11
N ASP A 14 3.99 -32.32 18.10
CA ASP A 14 4.23 -30.94 18.50
C ASP A 14 4.87 -30.15 17.37
N ASN A 15 5.82 -30.74 16.65
CA ASN A 15 6.48 -30.11 15.51
C ASN A 15 5.50 -29.84 14.36
N ASP A 16 4.60 -30.77 14.05
CA ASP A 16 3.59 -30.62 13.01
C ASP A 16 2.59 -29.51 13.35
N ILE A 17 2.16 -29.40 14.61
CA ILE A 17 1.26 -28.34 15.09
C ILE A 17 1.93 -26.98 14.97
N ILE A 18 3.17 -26.81 15.40
CA ILE A 18 3.91 -25.56 15.30
C ILE A 18 4.08 -25.11 13.85
N THR A 19 4.37 -26.04 12.95
CA THR A 19 4.52 -25.74 11.52
C THR A 19 3.20 -25.25 10.92
N ALA A 20 2.09 -25.92 11.24
CA ALA A 20 0.75 -25.51 10.77
C ALA A 20 0.36 -24.13 11.27
N GLU A 21 0.63 -23.79 12.53
CA GLU A 21 0.38 -22.47 13.10
C GLU A 21 1.22 -21.39 12.43
N ARG A 22 2.49 -21.66 12.17
CA ARG A 22 3.40 -20.75 11.49
C ARG A 22 2.91 -20.45 10.07
N ASP A 23 2.48 -21.46 9.32
CA ASP A 23 1.98 -21.27 7.96
C ASP A 23 0.67 -20.47 7.94
N SER A 24 -0.22 -20.70 8.91
CA SER A 24 -1.46 -19.92 9.06
C SER A 24 -1.18 -18.46 9.36
N LEU A 25 -0.25 -18.16 10.26
CA LEU A 25 0.16 -16.80 10.60
C LEU A 25 0.80 -16.10 9.40
N ARG A 26 1.63 -16.80 8.65
CA ARG A 26 2.25 -16.25 7.45
C ARG A 26 1.21 -15.88 6.40
N ALA A 27 0.21 -16.73 6.16
CA ALA A 27 -0.88 -16.46 5.23
C ALA A 27 -1.70 -15.23 5.65
N ILE A 28 -1.96 -15.06 6.96
CA ILE A 28 -2.65 -13.89 7.48
C ILE A 28 -1.84 -12.61 7.27
N VAL A 29 -0.54 -12.65 7.57
CA VAL A 29 0.36 -11.50 7.39
C VAL A 29 0.45 -11.09 5.92
N GLU A 30 0.59 -12.03 5.00
CA GLU A 30 0.62 -11.76 3.56
C GLU A 30 -0.68 -11.10 3.08
N LYS A 31 -1.82 -11.59 3.57
CA LYS A 31 -3.13 -11.04 3.23
C LYS A 31 -3.34 -9.64 3.77
N MET A 32 -2.77 -9.32 4.95
CA MET A 32 -2.85 -7.99 5.55
C MET A 32 -1.87 -7.00 4.95
N SER A 33 -0.70 -7.45 4.50
CA SER A 33 0.35 -6.58 3.96
C SER A 33 0.19 -6.27 2.47
N ALA A 34 -0.52 -7.10 1.70
CA ALA A 34 -0.79 -6.88 0.29
C ALA A 34 -2.22 -6.37 0.11
N PRO A 35 -2.43 -5.10 -0.31
CA PRO A 35 -3.78 -4.61 -0.58
C PRO A 35 -4.41 -5.43 -1.71
N SER A 36 -5.72 -5.66 -1.62
CA SER A 36 -6.47 -6.29 -2.70
C SER A 36 -6.47 -5.38 -3.93
N GLU A 37 -6.69 -5.93 -5.14
CA GLU A 37 -6.81 -5.13 -6.35
C GLU A 37 -7.84 -4.01 -6.21
N ARG A 38 -8.96 -4.30 -5.54
CA ARG A 38 -10.02 -3.33 -5.29
C ARG A 38 -9.54 -2.19 -4.39
N ALA A 39 -8.80 -2.52 -3.33
CA ALA A 39 -8.23 -1.51 -2.45
C ALA A 39 -7.19 -0.67 -3.17
N GLU A 40 -6.33 -1.28 -3.97
CA GLU A 40 -5.34 -0.57 -4.77
C GLU A 40 -6.00 0.38 -5.76
N THR A 41 -7.04 -0.06 -6.48
CA THR A 41 -7.81 0.79 -7.39
C THR A 41 -8.42 1.97 -6.65
N THR A 42 -8.98 1.74 -5.46
CA THR A 42 -9.54 2.80 -4.62
C THR A 42 -8.49 3.84 -4.26
N TYR A 43 -7.32 3.40 -3.78
CA TYR A 43 -6.23 4.30 -3.42
C TYR A 43 -5.73 5.10 -4.62
N LEU A 44 -5.58 4.47 -5.78
CA LEU A 44 -5.16 5.15 -7.00
C LEU A 44 -6.19 6.19 -7.46
N ASN A 45 -7.47 5.87 -7.40
CA ASN A 45 -8.54 6.82 -7.75
C ASN A 45 -8.55 8.02 -6.80
N VAL A 46 -8.35 7.81 -5.50
CA VAL A 46 -8.26 8.89 -4.52
C VAL A 46 -7.04 9.76 -4.81
N ILE A 47 -5.89 9.16 -5.04
CA ILE A 47 -4.66 9.89 -5.36
C ILE A 47 -4.84 10.71 -6.64
N GLY A 48 -5.32 10.09 -7.71
CA GLY A 48 -5.56 10.78 -8.99
C GLY A 48 -6.56 11.91 -8.86
N GLY A 49 -7.66 11.67 -8.16
CA GLY A 49 -8.69 12.68 -7.92
C GLY A 49 -8.18 13.86 -7.12
N LEU A 50 -7.41 13.62 -6.05
CA LEU A 50 -6.84 14.69 -5.23
C LEU A 50 -5.83 15.52 -6.02
N VAL A 51 -4.96 14.89 -6.80
CA VAL A 51 -3.98 15.60 -7.63
C VAL A 51 -4.67 16.46 -8.68
N GLU A 52 -5.63 15.90 -9.42
CA GLU A 52 -6.38 16.65 -10.42
C GLU A 52 -7.17 17.81 -9.80
N LEU A 53 -7.82 17.56 -8.67
CA LEU A 53 -8.57 18.60 -7.95
C LEU A 53 -7.66 19.76 -7.52
N MET A 54 -6.50 19.43 -6.95
CA MET A 54 -5.55 20.47 -6.50
C MET A 54 -5.01 21.31 -7.66
N LEU A 55 -4.90 20.74 -8.85
CA LEU A 55 -4.40 21.43 -10.04
C LEU A 55 -5.50 22.11 -10.86
N SER A 56 -6.77 21.91 -10.49
CA SER A 56 -7.91 22.47 -11.21
C SER A 56 -8.41 23.76 -10.58
N GLN A 57 -9.36 24.39 -11.24
CA GLN A 57 -10.01 25.61 -10.78
C GLN A 57 -11.51 25.35 -10.51
N SER A 58 -12.10 26.12 -9.62
CA SER A 58 -13.53 26.10 -9.41
C SER A 58 -14.26 26.66 -10.63
N PRO A 59 -15.59 26.46 -10.78
CA PRO A 59 -16.35 27.07 -11.85
C PRO A 59 -16.24 28.60 -11.91
N GLY A 60 -15.93 29.25 -10.79
CA GLY A 60 -15.70 30.68 -10.72
C GLY A 60 -14.28 31.14 -11.08
N GLY A 61 -13.41 30.21 -11.49
CA GLY A 61 -12.04 30.53 -11.90
C GLY A 61 -11.02 30.62 -10.79
N LYS A 62 -11.38 30.30 -9.55
CA LYS A 62 -10.44 30.27 -8.43
C LYS A 62 -9.71 28.92 -8.36
N ALA A 63 -8.40 28.97 -8.18
CA ALA A 63 -7.61 27.75 -7.97
C ALA A 63 -8.04 27.04 -6.67
N HIS A 64 -8.13 25.72 -6.71
CA HIS A 64 -8.47 24.93 -5.53
C HIS A 64 -7.32 24.81 -4.53
N SER A 65 -6.10 25.07 -4.94
CA SER A 65 -4.94 25.05 -4.07
C SER A 65 -3.89 26.05 -4.53
N ILE A 66 -2.85 26.22 -3.73
CA ILE A 66 -1.69 27.05 -4.08
C ILE A 66 -0.78 26.38 -5.10
N PHE A 67 -0.96 25.07 -5.34
CA PHE A 67 -0.11 24.33 -6.27
C PHE A 67 -0.59 24.53 -7.71
N ASN A 68 0.33 24.88 -8.58
CA ASN A 68 0.06 25.11 -10.00
C ASN A 68 0.61 24.02 -10.91
N SER A 69 1.33 23.05 -10.35
CA SER A 69 1.87 21.91 -11.09
C SER A 69 2.06 20.70 -10.21
N GLN A 70 2.10 19.51 -10.83
CA GLN A 70 2.38 18.27 -10.12
C GLN A 70 3.76 18.30 -9.46
N GLY A 71 4.75 18.89 -10.14
CA GLY A 71 6.08 19.07 -9.57
C GLY A 71 6.10 19.87 -8.27
N ALA A 72 5.25 20.90 -8.17
CA ALA A 72 5.12 21.68 -6.93
C ALA A 72 4.55 20.85 -5.79
N ILE A 73 3.57 19.99 -6.06
CA ILE A 73 3.00 19.07 -5.08
C ILE A 73 4.07 18.08 -4.59
N ILE A 74 4.81 17.49 -5.53
CA ILE A 74 5.89 16.55 -5.21
C ILE A 74 6.97 17.22 -4.36
N ALA A 75 7.38 18.43 -4.74
CA ALA A 75 8.39 19.19 -3.99
C ALA A 75 7.93 19.46 -2.55
N ALA A 76 6.67 19.83 -2.36
CA ALA A 76 6.11 20.07 -1.03
C ALA A 76 6.06 18.79 -0.20
N LEU A 77 5.65 17.66 -0.79
CA LEU A 77 5.63 16.36 -0.10
C LEU A 77 7.04 15.95 0.34
N LEU A 78 8.02 16.12 -0.52
CA LEU A 78 9.42 15.83 -0.18
C LEU A 78 9.93 16.74 0.94
N GLY A 79 9.54 18.00 0.93
CA GLY A 79 9.96 18.95 1.95
C GLY A 79 9.36 18.67 3.34
N TYR A 80 8.08 18.32 3.40
CA TYR A 80 7.37 18.11 4.67
C TYR A 80 7.46 16.68 5.21
N TYR A 81 7.60 15.69 4.34
CA TYR A 81 7.49 14.27 4.71
C TYR A 81 8.70 13.44 4.30
N GLU A 82 9.84 14.06 4.10
CA GLU A 82 11.09 13.38 3.74
C GLU A 82 11.39 12.24 4.72
N GLY A 83 11.77 11.09 4.19
CA GLY A 83 12.10 9.92 4.98
C GLY A 83 10.93 9.00 5.28
N LYS A 84 9.69 9.39 4.96
CA LYS A 84 8.54 8.50 5.12
C LYS A 84 8.50 7.50 3.97
N PRO A 85 8.09 6.23 4.22
CA PRO A 85 7.99 5.23 3.16
C PRO A 85 7.08 5.71 2.02
N GLY A 86 7.55 5.56 0.80
CA GLY A 86 6.81 5.98 -0.40
C GLY A 86 6.93 7.45 -0.75
N ILE A 87 7.52 8.27 0.10
CA ILE A 87 7.73 9.69 -0.18
C ILE A 87 9.10 9.88 -0.84
N ALA A 88 9.15 9.61 -2.14
CA ALA A 88 10.31 9.80 -3.00
C ALA A 88 9.79 10.32 -4.34
N ALA A 89 10.56 11.20 -5.00
CA ALA A 89 10.14 11.86 -6.24
C ALA A 89 9.66 10.86 -7.29
N ARG A 90 10.44 9.81 -7.54
CA ARG A 90 10.10 8.79 -8.51
C ARG A 90 8.83 8.03 -8.16
N THR A 91 8.68 7.64 -6.90
CA THR A 91 7.48 6.93 -6.41
C THR A 91 6.25 7.81 -6.54
N LEU A 92 6.34 9.08 -6.16
CA LEU A 92 5.22 10.02 -6.27
C LEU A 92 4.81 10.24 -7.71
N GLU A 93 5.76 10.42 -8.62
CA GLU A 93 5.48 10.56 -10.06
C GLU A 93 4.78 9.34 -10.61
N GLU A 94 5.26 8.14 -10.29
CA GLU A 94 4.65 6.88 -10.72
C GLU A 94 3.23 6.70 -10.17
N LYS A 95 3.03 6.97 -8.88
CA LYS A 95 1.71 6.82 -8.25
C LYS A 95 0.72 7.87 -8.74
N PHE A 96 1.14 9.10 -8.94
CA PHE A 96 0.27 10.14 -9.48
C PHE A 96 -0.14 9.81 -10.91
N ALA A 97 0.78 9.35 -11.75
CA ALA A 97 0.47 8.93 -13.12
C ALA A 97 -0.48 7.72 -13.14
N ALA A 98 -0.22 6.72 -12.28
CA ALA A 98 -1.08 5.56 -12.16
C ALA A 98 -2.48 5.93 -11.65
N GLY A 99 -2.57 6.86 -10.69
CA GLY A 99 -3.84 7.37 -10.16
C GLY A 99 -4.67 8.06 -11.23
N LYS A 100 -4.06 8.90 -12.04
CA LYS A 100 -4.74 9.58 -13.16
C LYS A 100 -5.25 8.59 -14.20
N ARG A 101 -4.46 7.58 -14.53
CA ARG A 101 -4.87 6.52 -15.48
C ARG A 101 -6.03 5.69 -14.91
N SER A 102 -5.95 5.33 -13.64
CA SER A 102 -7.00 4.57 -12.97
C SER A 102 -8.32 5.35 -12.96
N LEU A 103 -8.26 6.63 -12.67
CA LEU A 103 -9.43 7.50 -12.63
C LEU A 103 -10.11 7.60 -14.01
N LYS A 104 -9.34 7.66 -15.08
CA LYS A 104 -9.86 7.73 -16.45
C LYS A 104 -10.46 6.42 -16.93
N SER A 105 -9.97 5.27 -16.46
CA SER A 105 -10.45 3.95 -16.88
C SER A 105 -11.63 3.45 -16.05
N SER A 106 -12.04 4.17 -15.04
CA SER A 106 -13.15 3.78 -14.16
C SER A 106 -14.52 4.27 -14.66
#